data_b79e2e179ea37a5c303810c74df85c78
#
_entry.id   b79e2e179ea37a5c303810c74df85c78
#
_cell.length_a   1.000
_cell.length_b   1.000
_cell.length_c   1.000
_cell.angle_alpha   90.00
_cell.angle_beta   90.00
_cell.angle_gamma   90.00
#
_symmetry.space_group_name_H-M   'P 1'
#
loop_
_entity.id
_entity.type
_entity.pdbx_description
1 polymer ?
#
loop_
_entity_poly.entity_id
_entity_poly.type
_entity_poly.pdbx_seq_one_letter_code
_entity_poly.pdbx_strand_id
1 'polypeptide(L)'
;MKKKIAILASGSGTNAEKIMSYFENHEIGEVALVLSNKPDAFVLERAGKYNVPTHVFNRERFYNSKEVLDLMIDTGVSLVVLAGFLWLVPTDFIRAFPERMINIHPALLPDYGGKGMYGKYVHEAVIRNQEKESGISIHYVNEVYDDGKIIHQEKCEVKPDDTPESLAQRIHQLEHKFYPLVIEELLQGLD
;
A
#
# COMPACT_ATOMS: atom_id res chain seq x y z
N MET A 1 -16.34 -15.91 -9.05
CA MET A 1 -15.05 -16.21 -8.33
C MET A 1 -14.62 -14.97 -7.57
N LYS A 2 -14.00 -15.14 -6.40
CA LYS A 2 -13.45 -13.99 -5.66
C LYS A 2 -12.31 -13.34 -6.44
N LYS A 3 -12.24 -12.02 -6.42
CA LYS A 3 -11.12 -11.26 -7.00
C LYS A 3 -9.90 -11.41 -6.09
N LYS A 4 -8.72 -11.60 -6.66
CA LYS A 4 -7.48 -11.87 -5.92
C LYS A 4 -6.65 -10.60 -5.73
N ILE A 5 -6.25 -10.34 -4.51
CA ILE A 5 -5.42 -9.21 -4.12
C ILE A 5 -4.00 -9.71 -3.86
N ALA A 6 -3.00 -9.03 -4.44
CA ALA A 6 -1.61 -9.16 -4.02
C ALA A 6 -1.19 -7.92 -3.23
N ILE A 7 -0.52 -8.10 -2.08
CA ILE A 7 -0.01 -7.00 -1.26
C ILE A 7 1.52 -7.01 -1.30
N LEU A 8 2.12 -5.87 -1.65
CA LEU A 8 3.56 -5.64 -1.54
C LEU A 8 3.86 -4.77 -0.31
N ALA A 9 4.78 -5.21 0.54
CA ALA A 9 5.18 -4.48 1.74
C ALA A 9 6.66 -4.69 2.08
N SER A 10 7.30 -3.66 2.68
CA SER A 10 8.74 -3.69 3.04
C SER A 10 9.01 -3.73 4.54
N GLY A 11 7.98 -3.74 5.39
CA GLY A 11 8.16 -3.52 6.83
C GLY A 11 7.13 -4.20 7.73
N SER A 12 6.60 -3.44 8.69
CA SER A 12 5.71 -3.96 9.75
C SER A 12 4.41 -4.57 9.23
N GLY A 13 3.85 -4.05 8.13
CA GLY A 13 2.65 -4.61 7.49
C GLY A 13 1.34 -4.39 8.25
N THR A 14 1.21 -3.31 9.02
CA THR A 14 -0.04 -3.02 9.74
C THR A 14 -1.23 -2.80 8.81
N ASN A 15 -1.01 -2.08 7.70
CA ASN A 15 -2.02 -1.95 6.64
C ASN A 15 -2.34 -3.29 5.98
N ALA A 16 -1.32 -4.10 5.67
CA ALA A 16 -1.51 -5.43 5.12
C ALA A 16 -2.35 -6.33 6.04
N GLU A 17 -2.10 -6.28 7.37
CA GLU A 17 -2.89 -7.03 8.35
C GLU A 17 -4.36 -6.59 8.36
N LYS A 18 -4.62 -5.28 8.29
CA LYS A 18 -6.00 -4.77 8.22
C LYS A 18 -6.72 -5.19 6.94
N ILE A 19 -6.02 -5.18 5.82
CA ILE A 19 -6.56 -5.67 4.55
C ILE A 19 -6.85 -7.18 4.64
N MET A 20 -5.90 -7.99 5.13
CA MET A 20 -6.10 -9.43 5.29
C MET A 20 -7.27 -9.75 6.20
N SER A 21 -7.37 -9.07 7.36
CA SER A 21 -8.49 -9.23 8.30
C SER A 21 -9.84 -8.85 7.68
N TYR A 22 -9.87 -7.78 6.88
CA TYR A 22 -11.09 -7.33 6.21
C TYR A 22 -11.58 -8.33 5.16
N PHE A 23 -10.66 -8.91 4.39
CA PHE A 23 -10.98 -9.82 3.30
C PHE A 23 -10.99 -11.31 3.69
N GLU A 24 -10.76 -11.68 4.96
CA GLU A 24 -10.65 -13.08 5.41
C GLU A 24 -11.86 -13.93 5.01
N ASN A 25 -13.08 -13.41 5.21
CA ASN A 25 -14.33 -14.10 4.84
C ASN A 25 -15.19 -13.27 3.87
N HIS A 26 -14.54 -12.40 3.09
CA HIS A 26 -15.24 -11.47 2.22
C HIS A 26 -15.75 -12.17 0.95
N GLU A 27 -16.93 -11.77 0.46
CA GLU A 27 -17.56 -12.44 -0.70
C GLU A 27 -16.93 -12.06 -2.04
N ILE A 28 -16.46 -10.81 -2.16
CA ILE A 28 -16.01 -10.22 -3.43
C ILE A 28 -14.53 -10.49 -3.69
N GLY A 29 -13.69 -10.43 -2.65
CA GLY A 29 -12.24 -10.52 -2.77
C GLY A 29 -11.58 -11.36 -1.70
N GLU A 30 -10.33 -11.73 -1.96
CA GLU A 30 -9.45 -12.42 -1.02
C GLU A 30 -8.00 -11.96 -1.21
N VAL A 31 -7.22 -11.90 -0.14
CA VAL A 31 -5.77 -11.69 -0.25
C VAL A 31 -5.13 -13.03 -0.60
N ALA A 32 -4.67 -13.16 -1.84
CA ALA A 32 -4.11 -14.39 -2.38
C ALA A 32 -2.58 -14.48 -2.21
N LEU A 33 -1.88 -13.34 -2.02
CA LEU A 33 -0.43 -13.31 -1.97
C LEU A 33 0.06 -12.08 -1.22
N VAL A 34 1.07 -12.26 -0.35
CA VAL A 34 1.85 -11.17 0.25
C VAL A 34 3.30 -11.29 -0.21
N LEU A 35 3.82 -10.20 -0.78
CA LEU A 35 5.18 -10.14 -1.31
C LEU A 35 6.03 -9.14 -0.52
N SER A 36 7.28 -9.50 -0.22
CA SER A 36 8.20 -8.60 0.45
C SER A 36 9.59 -8.62 -0.18
N ASN A 37 10.19 -7.43 -0.28
CA ASN A 37 11.59 -7.26 -0.68
C ASN A 37 12.58 -7.42 0.49
N LYS A 38 12.09 -7.82 1.67
CA LYS A 38 12.88 -8.05 2.88
C LYS A 38 12.49 -9.38 3.53
N PRO A 39 13.44 -10.29 3.75
CA PRO A 39 13.15 -11.60 4.34
C PRO A 39 12.76 -11.54 5.82
N ASP A 40 13.11 -10.46 6.50
CA ASP A 40 12.85 -10.19 7.91
C ASP A 40 11.65 -9.23 8.14
N ALA A 41 10.90 -8.92 7.08
CA ALA A 41 9.74 -8.05 7.21
C ALA A 41 8.63 -8.70 8.02
N PHE A 42 8.16 -8.02 9.07
CA PHE A 42 7.14 -8.55 9.98
C PHE A 42 5.79 -8.82 9.29
N VAL A 43 5.55 -8.21 8.13
CA VAL A 43 4.37 -8.51 7.30
C VAL A 43 4.26 -9.99 6.95
N LEU A 44 5.38 -10.71 6.81
CA LEU A 44 5.41 -12.16 6.50
C LEU A 44 4.82 -12.99 7.65
N GLU A 45 5.16 -12.63 8.89
CA GLU A 45 4.59 -13.27 10.09
C GLU A 45 3.09 -12.97 10.20
N ARG A 46 2.67 -11.74 9.88
CA ARG A 46 1.26 -11.37 9.85
C ARG A 46 0.49 -12.19 8.81
N ALA A 47 1.02 -12.33 7.60
CA ALA A 47 0.41 -13.13 6.55
C ALA A 47 0.21 -14.59 6.98
N GLY A 48 1.16 -15.17 7.71
CA GLY A 48 1.05 -16.51 8.29
C GLY A 48 -0.15 -16.70 9.21
N LYS A 49 -0.56 -15.67 9.97
CA LYS A 49 -1.74 -15.72 10.85
C LYS A 49 -3.06 -15.87 10.08
N TYR A 50 -3.10 -15.38 8.85
CA TYR A 50 -4.25 -15.47 7.95
C TYR A 50 -4.13 -16.58 6.92
N ASN A 51 -3.10 -17.44 7.03
CA ASN A 51 -2.80 -18.50 6.05
C ASN A 51 -2.62 -17.98 4.62
N VAL A 52 -2.19 -16.72 4.45
CA VAL A 52 -1.93 -16.12 3.16
C VAL A 52 -0.53 -16.51 2.69
N PRO A 53 -0.38 -17.07 1.47
CA PRO A 53 0.92 -17.38 0.88
C PRO A 53 1.83 -16.14 0.82
N THR A 54 3.12 -16.34 1.06
CA THR A 54 4.12 -15.27 1.01
C THR A 54 5.22 -15.57 0.01
N HIS A 55 5.80 -14.52 -0.57
CA HIS A 55 6.96 -14.63 -1.44
C HIS A 55 7.96 -13.52 -1.13
N VAL A 56 9.24 -13.91 -0.95
CA VAL A 56 10.34 -12.96 -0.69
C VAL A 56 11.20 -12.87 -1.95
N PHE A 57 11.50 -11.65 -2.35
CA PHE A 57 12.29 -11.37 -3.55
C PHE A 57 13.39 -10.34 -3.28
N ASN A 58 14.42 -10.34 -4.09
CA ASN A 58 15.50 -9.37 -4.09
C ASN A 58 15.43 -8.44 -5.31
N ARG A 59 16.36 -7.47 -5.41
CA ARG A 59 16.40 -6.51 -6.51
C ARG A 59 16.53 -7.19 -7.88
N GLU A 60 17.35 -8.23 -7.99
CA GLU A 60 17.57 -8.96 -9.25
C GLU A 60 16.27 -9.56 -9.76
N ARG A 61 15.52 -10.27 -8.88
CA ARG A 61 14.24 -10.88 -9.23
C ARG A 61 13.16 -9.86 -9.56
N PHE A 62 13.21 -8.67 -8.95
CA PHE A 62 12.19 -7.64 -9.14
C PHE A 62 12.42 -6.79 -10.39
N TYR A 63 13.67 -6.41 -10.68
CA TYR A 63 13.99 -5.47 -11.76
C TYR A 63 14.52 -6.13 -13.03
N ASN A 64 15.20 -7.28 -12.90
CA ASN A 64 15.95 -7.90 -14.01
C ASN A 64 15.37 -9.28 -14.41
N SER A 65 14.30 -9.73 -13.79
CA SER A 65 13.59 -10.95 -14.17
C SER A 65 12.08 -10.73 -14.18
N LYS A 66 11.35 -11.71 -14.72
CA LYS A 66 9.88 -11.70 -14.70
C LYS A 66 9.30 -12.51 -13.54
N GLU A 67 10.13 -13.14 -12.70
CA GLU A 67 9.70 -14.09 -11.67
C GLU A 67 8.55 -13.55 -10.80
N VAL A 68 8.71 -12.34 -10.27
CA VAL A 68 7.70 -11.73 -9.38
C VAL A 68 6.44 -11.34 -10.16
N LEU A 69 6.60 -10.83 -11.36
CA LEU A 69 5.48 -10.47 -12.23
C LEU A 69 4.69 -11.71 -12.67
N ASP A 70 5.39 -12.73 -13.15
CA ASP A 70 4.76 -14.00 -13.59
C ASP A 70 4.04 -14.68 -12.43
N LEU A 71 4.62 -14.69 -11.22
CA LEU A 71 3.95 -15.22 -10.03
C LEU A 71 2.60 -14.51 -9.75
N MET A 72 2.52 -13.20 -9.89
CA MET A 72 1.26 -12.46 -9.70
C MET A 72 0.25 -12.78 -10.81
N ILE A 73 0.71 -12.90 -12.06
CA ILE A 73 -0.12 -13.26 -13.22
C ILE A 73 -0.66 -14.68 -13.06
N ASP A 74 0.20 -15.65 -12.76
CA ASP A 74 -0.16 -17.07 -12.60
C ASP A 74 -1.07 -17.29 -11.38
N THR A 75 -0.92 -16.48 -10.34
CA THR A 75 -1.86 -16.45 -9.20
C THR A 75 -3.24 -15.94 -9.61
N GLY A 76 -3.35 -15.22 -10.73
CA GLY A 76 -4.59 -14.58 -11.20
C GLY A 76 -4.94 -13.33 -10.40
N VAL A 77 -3.94 -12.54 -10.04
CA VAL A 77 -4.14 -11.30 -9.27
C VAL A 77 -5.00 -10.31 -10.06
N SER A 78 -6.04 -9.80 -9.42
CA SER A 78 -6.95 -8.80 -9.97
C SER A 78 -6.53 -7.37 -9.61
N LEU A 79 -6.01 -7.18 -8.39
CA LEU A 79 -5.58 -5.88 -7.88
C LEU A 79 -4.26 -6.02 -7.10
N VAL A 80 -3.31 -5.14 -7.36
CA VAL A 80 -2.03 -5.04 -6.64
C VAL A 80 -2.08 -3.86 -5.68
N VAL A 81 -1.75 -4.11 -4.43
CA VAL A 81 -1.83 -3.12 -3.32
C VAL A 81 -0.45 -2.90 -2.73
N LEU A 82 0.06 -1.68 -2.82
CA LEU A 82 1.31 -1.29 -2.15
C LEU A 82 0.97 -0.79 -0.74
N ALA A 83 1.43 -1.50 0.29
CA ALA A 83 1.17 -1.20 1.70
C ALA A 83 2.50 -0.98 2.44
N GLY A 84 3.11 0.18 2.25
CA GLY A 84 4.45 0.49 2.75
C GLY A 84 5.56 -0.24 1.99
N PHE A 85 5.41 -0.33 0.68
CA PHE A 85 6.44 -0.83 -0.24
C PHE A 85 7.33 0.33 -0.68
N LEU A 86 8.66 0.19 -0.50
CA LEU A 86 9.59 1.32 -0.61
C LEU A 86 10.34 1.42 -1.95
N TRP A 87 10.22 0.42 -2.82
CA TRP A 87 10.89 0.45 -4.13
C TRP A 87 9.95 0.99 -5.20
N LEU A 88 10.53 1.68 -6.19
CA LEU A 88 9.78 2.06 -7.39
C LEU A 88 9.36 0.82 -8.15
N VAL A 89 8.11 0.78 -8.57
CA VAL A 89 7.58 -0.36 -9.32
C VAL A 89 8.07 -0.28 -10.77
N PRO A 90 8.59 -1.38 -11.35
CA PRO A 90 9.01 -1.40 -12.76
C PRO A 90 7.83 -1.17 -13.71
N THR A 91 8.13 -0.56 -14.86
CA THR A 91 7.13 -0.21 -15.88
C THR A 91 6.35 -1.43 -16.42
N ASP A 92 7.00 -2.59 -16.51
CA ASP A 92 6.36 -3.83 -16.98
C ASP A 92 5.26 -4.32 -16.02
N PHE A 93 5.42 -4.13 -14.70
CA PHE A 93 4.36 -4.39 -13.73
C PHE A 93 3.17 -3.44 -13.93
N ILE A 94 3.45 -2.14 -14.10
CA ILE A 94 2.39 -1.14 -14.32
C ILE A 94 1.61 -1.45 -15.60
N ARG A 95 2.29 -1.84 -16.66
CA ARG A 95 1.67 -2.24 -17.93
C ARG A 95 0.87 -3.54 -17.84
N ALA A 96 1.28 -4.49 -17.00
CA ALA A 96 0.56 -5.73 -16.79
C ALA A 96 -0.71 -5.54 -15.95
N PHE A 97 -0.72 -4.53 -15.08
CA PHE A 97 -1.84 -4.20 -14.19
C PHE A 97 -2.35 -2.75 -14.41
N PRO A 98 -2.80 -2.38 -15.62
CA PRO A 98 -3.23 -1.01 -15.94
C PRO A 98 -4.44 -0.64 -15.08
N GLU A 99 -4.35 0.46 -14.34
CA GLU A 99 -5.37 0.93 -13.36
C GLU A 99 -5.78 -0.13 -12.32
N ARG A 100 -4.91 -1.12 -12.07
CA ARG A 100 -5.09 -2.20 -11.08
C ARG A 100 -3.91 -2.31 -10.13
N MET A 101 -3.19 -1.21 -9.92
CA MET A 101 -2.14 -1.11 -8.93
C MET A 101 -2.31 0.20 -8.17
N ILE A 102 -2.42 0.10 -6.83
CA ILE A 102 -2.69 1.24 -5.97
C ILE A 102 -1.67 1.33 -4.83
N ASN A 103 -1.44 2.54 -4.35
CA ASN A 103 -0.61 2.84 -3.19
C ASN A 103 -1.36 3.71 -2.19
N ILE A 104 -0.98 3.62 -0.92
CA ILE A 104 -1.39 4.57 0.12
C ILE A 104 -0.19 5.38 0.58
N HIS A 105 -0.35 6.71 0.59
CA HIS A 105 0.65 7.66 1.04
C HIS A 105 0.15 8.42 2.27
N PRO A 106 0.98 8.59 3.32
CA PRO A 106 0.55 9.16 4.61
C PRO A 106 0.52 10.70 4.64
N ALA A 107 0.16 11.34 3.52
CA ALA A 107 -0.06 12.78 3.40
C ALA A 107 -1.11 13.11 2.32
N LEU A 108 -1.47 14.38 2.23
CA LEU A 108 -2.36 14.90 1.19
C LEU A 108 -1.53 15.25 -0.05
N LEU A 109 -1.43 14.31 -1.00
CA LEU A 109 -0.74 14.55 -2.26
C LEU A 109 -1.37 15.71 -3.05
N PRO A 110 -0.57 16.49 -3.79
CA PRO A 110 0.83 16.25 -4.15
C PRO A 110 1.85 16.66 -3.08
N ASP A 111 1.42 17.28 -1.98
CA ASP A 111 2.32 17.73 -0.93
C ASP A 111 2.93 16.54 -0.17
N TYR A 112 4.19 16.68 0.23
CA TYR A 112 4.91 15.64 0.97
C TYR A 112 5.00 14.28 0.27
N GLY A 113 4.89 14.24 -1.08
CA GLY A 113 5.09 13.06 -1.91
C GLY A 113 6.50 12.98 -2.50
N GLY A 114 6.77 11.87 -3.21
CA GLY A 114 7.98 11.69 -3.99
C GLY A 114 9.11 10.96 -3.27
N LYS A 115 10.26 10.87 -3.96
CA LYS A 115 11.41 10.09 -3.49
C LYS A 115 11.92 10.54 -2.11
N GLY A 116 11.96 9.63 -1.17
CA GLY A 116 12.44 9.88 0.21
C GLY A 116 11.34 10.30 1.18
N MET A 117 10.15 10.60 0.71
CA MET A 117 8.99 10.96 1.53
C MET A 117 8.16 9.71 1.87
N TYR A 118 8.48 9.06 2.99
CA TYR A 118 7.78 7.87 3.48
C TYR A 118 7.81 7.78 5.01
N GLY A 119 6.79 7.18 5.59
CA GLY A 119 6.70 6.90 7.03
C GLY A 119 6.97 8.15 7.87
N LYS A 120 7.90 8.05 8.83
CA LYS A 120 8.21 9.14 9.76
C LYS A 120 8.68 10.45 9.11
N TYR A 121 9.36 10.37 7.96
CA TYR A 121 9.88 11.58 7.28
C TYR A 121 8.76 12.50 6.81
N VAL A 122 7.62 11.93 6.43
CA VAL A 122 6.41 12.69 6.08
C VAL A 122 5.88 13.44 7.30
N HIS A 123 5.68 12.74 8.42
CA HIS A 123 5.14 13.35 9.64
C HIS A 123 6.08 14.38 10.23
N GLU A 124 7.40 14.13 10.24
CA GLU A 124 8.42 15.10 10.64
C GLU A 124 8.37 16.36 9.78
N ALA A 125 8.18 16.22 8.45
CA ALA A 125 8.09 17.36 7.55
C ALA A 125 6.81 18.17 7.77
N VAL A 126 5.66 17.52 7.94
CA VAL A 126 4.36 18.15 8.23
C VAL A 126 4.45 18.98 9.53
N ILE A 127 4.96 18.38 10.61
CA ILE A 127 5.12 19.07 11.91
C ILE A 127 6.11 20.24 11.81
N ARG A 128 7.28 20.03 11.19
CA ARG A 128 8.29 21.07 11.00
C ARG A 128 7.76 22.28 10.21
N ASN A 129 6.90 22.02 9.22
CA ASN A 129 6.30 23.09 8.40
C ASN A 129 5.07 23.72 9.04
N GLN A 130 4.69 23.30 10.27
CA GLN A 130 3.55 23.83 11.02
C GLN A 130 2.23 23.78 10.23
N GLU A 131 2.04 22.71 9.48
CA GLU A 131 0.79 22.47 8.75
C GLU A 131 -0.39 22.38 9.71
N LYS A 132 -1.58 22.79 9.24
CA LYS A 132 -2.82 22.73 10.03
C LYS A 132 -3.60 21.46 9.75
N GLU A 133 -3.37 20.84 8.59
CA GLU A 133 -4.01 19.62 8.14
C GLU A 133 -2.96 18.64 7.61
N SER A 134 -3.23 17.37 7.77
CA SER A 134 -2.55 16.26 7.10
C SER A 134 -3.61 15.24 6.71
N GLY A 135 -3.20 14.05 6.28
CA GLY A 135 -4.15 13.03 5.89
C GLY A 135 -3.50 11.86 5.19
N ILE A 136 -4.30 11.16 4.42
CA ILE A 136 -3.87 10.07 3.56
C ILE A 136 -4.27 10.33 2.12
N SER A 137 -3.52 9.78 1.18
CA SER A 137 -3.88 9.72 -0.23
C SER A 137 -3.76 8.29 -0.73
N ILE A 138 -4.84 7.75 -1.28
CA ILE A 138 -4.85 6.49 -2.01
C ILE A 138 -4.88 6.84 -3.50
N HIS A 139 -3.93 6.33 -4.26
CA HIS A 139 -3.74 6.70 -5.66
C HIS A 139 -3.33 5.51 -6.52
N TYR A 140 -3.57 5.60 -7.82
CA TYR A 140 -3.02 4.65 -8.78
C TYR A 140 -1.49 4.81 -8.86
N VAL A 141 -0.79 3.71 -9.09
CA VAL A 141 0.68 3.71 -9.27
C VAL A 141 1.01 3.97 -10.73
N ASN A 142 1.95 4.87 -10.97
CA ASN A 142 2.59 5.12 -12.26
C ASN A 142 4.12 4.99 -12.13
N GLU A 143 4.87 5.39 -13.16
CA GLU A 143 6.32 5.30 -13.21
C GLU A 143 7.06 6.31 -12.32
N VAL A 144 6.32 7.18 -11.63
CA VAL A 144 6.86 8.23 -10.75
C VAL A 144 6.34 8.00 -9.33
N TYR A 145 7.17 8.24 -8.32
CA TYR A 145 6.74 8.12 -6.93
C TYR A 145 5.61 9.11 -6.61
N ASP A 146 4.51 8.59 -6.05
CA ASP A 146 3.39 9.35 -5.48
C ASP A 146 2.73 10.37 -6.44
N ASP A 147 2.82 10.14 -7.77
CA ASP A 147 2.34 11.05 -8.81
C ASP A 147 1.07 10.54 -9.55
N GLY A 148 0.65 9.32 -9.29
CA GLY A 148 -0.51 8.73 -9.96
C GLY A 148 -1.83 9.38 -9.56
N LYS A 149 -2.87 9.17 -10.41
CA LYS A 149 -4.22 9.72 -10.19
C LYS A 149 -4.75 9.33 -8.81
N ILE A 150 -5.17 10.34 -8.04
CA ILE A 150 -5.77 10.16 -6.72
C ILE A 150 -7.14 9.50 -6.84
N ILE A 151 -7.37 8.48 -6.03
CA ILE A 151 -8.63 7.74 -5.91
C ILE A 151 -9.42 8.29 -4.72
N HIS A 152 -8.76 8.42 -3.56
CA HIS A 152 -9.37 8.86 -2.32
C HIS A 152 -8.36 9.63 -1.47
N GLN A 153 -8.84 10.68 -0.80
CA GLN A 153 -8.09 11.40 0.25
C GLN A 153 -8.97 11.57 1.47
N GLU A 154 -8.37 11.41 2.64
CA GLU A 154 -9.02 11.70 3.91
C GLU A 154 -8.11 12.61 4.74
N LYS A 155 -8.70 13.63 5.36
CA LYS A 155 -8.00 14.66 6.12
C LYS A 155 -8.07 14.44 7.62
N CYS A 156 -7.07 14.90 8.34
CA CYS A 156 -7.12 15.11 9.77
C CYS A 156 -6.45 16.42 10.17
N GLU A 157 -6.89 16.97 11.28
CA GLU A 157 -6.26 18.14 11.91
C GLU A 157 -4.87 17.78 12.44
N VAL A 158 -3.91 18.68 12.28
CA VAL A 158 -2.62 18.68 12.99
C VAL A 158 -2.75 19.64 14.18
N LYS A 159 -2.67 19.09 15.38
CA LYS A 159 -2.83 19.85 16.62
C LYS A 159 -1.54 20.60 16.98
N PRO A 160 -1.64 21.73 17.69
CA PRO A 160 -0.45 22.51 18.08
C PRO A 160 0.57 21.75 18.93
N ASP A 161 0.12 20.72 19.66
CA ASP A 161 0.93 19.87 20.54
C ASP A 161 1.29 18.50 19.91
N ASP A 162 0.98 18.30 18.64
CA ASP A 162 1.33 17.06 17.96
C ASP A 162 2.84 16.91 17.80
N THR A 163 3.29 15.68 18.05
CA THR A 163 4.59 15.18 17.64
C THR A 163 4.45 14.36 16.34
N PRO A 164 5.55 14.08 15.63
CA PRO A 164 5.50 13.16 14.48
C PRO A 164 4.85 11.82 14.82
N GLU A 165 5.06 11.30 16.02
CA GLU A 165 4.52 10.03 16.49
C GLU A 165 3.02 10.09 16.74
N SER A 166 2.50 11.16 17.37
CA SER A 166 1.06 11.34 17.61
C SER A 166 0.30 11.54 16.30
N LEU A 167 0.89 12.30 15.37
CA LEU A 167 0.34 12.46 14.02
C LEU A 167 0.34 11.11 13.27
N ALA A 168 1.45 10.36 13.32
CA ALA A 168 1.53 9.04 12.69
C ALA A 168 0.43 8.08 13.19
N GLN A 169 0.15 8.07 14.50
CA GLN A 169 -0.92 7.24 15.06
C GLN A 169 -2.29 7.63 14.49
N ARG A 170 -2.57 8.91 14.33
CA ARG A 170 -3.82 9.41 13.74
C ARG A 170 -3.92 9.04 12.26
N ILE A 171 -2.84 9.21 11.52
CA ILE A 171 -2.75 8.81 10.11
C ILE A 171 -2.97 7.29 9.95
N HIS A 172 -2.33 6.45 10.77
CA HIS A 172 -2.55 5.00 10.74
C HIS A 172 -4.01 4.61 10.99
N GLN A 173 -4.76 5.35 11.83
CA GLN A 173 -6.19 5.09 12.02
C GLN A 173 -6.99 5.36 10.73
N LEU A 174 -6.64 6.41 9.99
CA LEU A 174 -7.26 6.69 8.69
C LEU A 174 -6.90 5.62 7.66
N GLU A 175 -5.62 5.25 7.56
CA GLU A 175 -5.16 4.20 6.66
C GLU A 175 -5.92 2.89 6.92
N HIS A 176 -5.96 2.44 8.18
CA HIS A 176 -6.61 1.19 8.59
C HIS A 176 -8.11 1.19 8.31
N LYS A 177 -8.76 2.35 8.37
CA LYS A 177 -10.19 2.49 8.10
C LYS A 177 -10.49 2.52 6.61
N PHE A 178 -9.79 3.34 5.85
CA PHE A 178 -10.19 3.66 4.50
C PHE A 178 -9.55 2.77 3.44
N TYR A 179 -8.34 2.25 3.66
CA TYR A 179 -7.68 1.46 2.63
C TYR A 179 -8.43 0.17 2.26
N PRO A 180 -8.93 -0.65 3.22
CA PRO A 180 -9.75 -1.81 2.88
C PRO A 180 -11.04 -1.46 2.15
N LEU A 181 -11.70 -0.35 2.50
CA LEU A 181 -12.95 0.10 1.88
C LEU A 181 -12.73 0.53 0.41
N VAL A 182 -11.66 1.29 0.15
CA VAL A 182 -11.31 1.69 -1.22
C VAL A 182 -10.92 0.48 -2.08
N ILE A 183 -10.21 -0.49 -1.49
CA ILE A 183 -9.89 -1.76 -2.19
C ILE A 183 -11.19 -2.49 -2.56
N GLU A 184 -12.15 -2.60 -1.65
CA GLU A 184 -13.44 -3.22 -1.93
C GLU A 184 -14.19 -2.53 -3.08
N GLU A 185 -14.28 -1.19 -3.03
CA GLU A 185 -14.92 -0.39 -4.09
C GLU A 185 -14.28 -0.63 -5.46
N LEU A 186 -12.94 -0.63 -5.50
CA LEU A 186 -12.22 -0.92 -6.74
C LEU A 186 -12.48 -2.34 -7.25
N LEU A 187 -12.49 -3.34 -6.36
CA LEU A 187 -12.79 -4.73 -6.74
C LEU A 187 -14.21 -4.87 -7.31
N GLN A 188 -15.20 -4.13 -6.79
CA GLN A 188 -16.56 -4.11 -7.33
C GLN A 188 -16.61 -3.58 -8.77
N GLY A 189 -15.76 -2.62 -9.10
CA GLY A 189 -15.66 -2.02 -10.44
C GLY A 189 -14.81 -2.80 -11.44
N LEU A 190 -14.12 -3.86 -11.03
CA LEU A 190 -13.36 -4.72 -11.95
C LEU A 190 -14.30 -5.77 -12.56
N ASP A 191 -14.28 -5.90 -13.88
CA ASP A 191 -15.02 -6.93 -14.63
C ASP A 191 -14.41 -8.34 -14.47
#